data_5d8e84aa0844a93556ebe4a8e6daeab1
#
_entry.id   5d8e84aa0844a93556ebe4a8e6daeab1
#
_cell.length_a   1.000
_cell.length_b   1.000
_cell.length_c   1.000
_cell.angle_alpha   90.00
_cell.angle_beta   90.00
_cell.angle_gamma   90.00
#
_symmetry.space_group_name_H-M   'P 1'
#
loop_
_entity.id
_entity.type
_entity.pdbx_description
1 polymer ?
#
loop_
_entity_poly.entity_id
_entity_poly.type
_entity_poly.pdbx_seq_one_letter_code
_entity_poly.pdbx_strand_id
1 'polypeptide(L)'
;MTNARQIALELLNRVRASESYINLLLPKELAKHEISDADRGLVQELSYGVLRWQLQYDAIIDHLTPGKTLSPGLRAAIQLGLHQLFRMRVPTHAAINETVDLVKRFETSAAGLSNAVLRNAERAGHENLLALLTEGQDDLTRLSIEYSHPKWIISGMKSALELDGRSSDLSELLSANNQTPVVNLIAITSAAAVELEALGLERGTASPNGFLCIGNPLEYLSIPGVRVQDQGSQLVALAMSKVSDKAGTWLDMCSGPGGKAAVLEHAVSESGNLVCYEPHVKRAKLVTSALRDPESTSVLVKRGQDAPESTFAAILLDAPCAGLGSLRRKPESRWTKTPEQLPSLTKLQAELIDAAVLALEPGGMLMYATCSPLVIETNAQIRAALDRHANMSLVDLVPVLQELSPGLELNTTRKTVQLWPHKDGTDAMFMALLKKDEGN
;
A
#
# COMPACT_ATOMS: atom_id res chain seq x y z
N MET A 1 29.07 16.58 9.62
CA MET A 1 28.49 15.50 8.80
C MET A 1 27.07 15.26 9.26
N THR A 2 26.13 15.16 8.34
CA THR A 2 24.73 14.89 8.66
C THR A 2 24.61 13.42 9.07
N ASN A 3 24.07 13.16 10.28
CA ASN A 3 23.94 11.82 10.83
C ASN A 3 22.63 11.17 10.31
N ALA A 4 22.63 9.88 10.05
CA ALA A 4 21.46 9.11 9.61
C ALA A 4 20.20 9.36 10.47
N ARG A 5 20.36 9.51 11.79
CA ARG A 5 19.27 9.81 12.73
C ARG A 5 18.67 11.20 12.51
N GLN A 6 19.49 12.18 12.14
CA GLN A 6 19.02 13.52 11.80
C GLN A 6 18.18 13.49 10.52
N ILE A 7 18.65 12.79 9.48
CA ILE A 7 17.90 12.63 8.22
C ILE A 7 16.57 11.93 8.49
N ALA A 8 16.55 10.89 9.31
CA ALA A 8 15.33 10.18 9.69
C ALA A 8 14.33 11.12 10.45
N LEU A 9 14.83 11.94 11.39
CA LEU A 9 14.00 12.92 12.10
C LEU A 9 13.38 13.95 11.15
N GLU A 10 14.16 14.48 10.23
CA GLU A 10 13.69 15.45 9.22
C GLU A 10 12.64 14.83 8.31
N LEU A 11 12.83 13.57 7.87
CA LEU A 11 11.83 12.82 7.09
C LEU A 11 10.53 12.62 7.86
N LEU A 12 10.59 12.19 9.12
CA LEU A 12 9.41 12.01 9.97
C LEU A 12 8.62 13.30 10.13
N ASN A 13 9.31 14.41 10.39
CA ASN A 13 8.67 15.73 10.52
C ASN A 13 8.03 16.17 9.20
N ARG A 14 8.67 15.93 8.06
CA ARG A 14 8.11 16.25 6.74
C ARG A 14 6.89 15.39 6.38
N VAL A 15 6.94 14.08 6.63
CA VAL A 15 5.80 13.19 6.41
C VAL A 15 4.58 13.69 7.20
N ARG A 16 4.78 14.07 8.47
CA ARG A 16 3.70 14.55 9.34
C ARG A 16 3.16 15.93 8.95
N ALA A 17 4.03 16.81 8.46
CA ALA A 17 3.64 18.18 8.09
C ALA A 17 2.96 18.27 6.71
N SER A 18 3.32 17.39 5.77
CA SER A 18 2.90 17.52 4.36
C SER A 18 1.96 16.41 3.89
N GLU A 19 1.58 15.48 4.77
CA GLU A 19 0.81 14.26 4.42
C GLU A 19 1.40 13.48 3.23
N SER A 20 2.71 13.64 3.01
CA SER A 20 3.40 13.02 1.90
C SER A 20 3.83 11.59 2.25
N TYR A 21 3.85 10.73 1.26
CA TYR A 21 4.26 9.34 1.43
C TYR A 21 5.78 9.22 1.61
N ILE A 22 6.20 8.45 2.62
CA ILE A 22 7.62 8.22 2.95
C ILE A 22 8.39 7.61 1.77
N ASN A 23 7.78 6.69 1.03
CA ASN A 23 8.38 6.05 -0.14
C ASN A 23 8.71 7.03 -1.29
N LEU A 24 8.04 8.19 -1.34
CA LEU A 24 8.33 9.27 -2.31
C LEU A 24 9.34 10.28 -1.78
N LEU A 25 9.39 10.47 -0.46
CA LEU A 25 10.31 11.43 0.16
C LEU A 25 11.70 10.85 0.40
N LEU A 26 11.79 9.60 0.87
CA LEU A 26 13.05 8.95 1.25
C LEU A 26 14.10 8.95 0.12
N PRO A 27 13.80 8.50 -1.12
CA PRO A 27 14.82 8.51 -2.18
C PRO A 27 15.33 9.91 -2.50
N LYS A 28 14.43 10.90 -2.50
CA LYS A 28 14.77 12.31 -2.75
C LYS A 28 15.63 12.91 -1.66
N GLU A 29 15.39 12.50 -0.41
CA GLU A 29 16.18 12.99 0.72
C GLU A 29 17.55 12.34 0.72
N LEU A 30 17.62 11.02 0.55
CA LEU A 30 18.89 10.28 0.48
C LEU A 30 19.80 10.78 -0.65
N ALA A 31 19.23 11.21 -1.77
CA ALA A 31 20.00 11.76 -2.90
C ALA A 31 20.72 13.09 -2.60
N LYS A 32 20.33 13.80 -1.53
CA LYS A 32 20.97 15.06 -1.12
C LYS A 32 22.20 14.85 -0.23
N HIS A 33 22.42 13.63 0.24
CA HIS A 33 23.43 13.32 1.23
C HIS A 33 24.42 12.26 0.71
N GLU A 34 25.69 12.54 0.85
CA GLU A 34 26.76 11.55 0.64
C GLU A 34 26.92 10.73 1.92
N ILE A 35 26.19 9.62 2.03
CA ILE A 35 26.22 8.71 3.17
C ILE A 35 26.40 7.27 2.68
N SER A 36 26.94 6.42 3.55
CA SER A 36 27.16 5.00 3.26
C SER A 36 25.85 4.25 3.03
N ASP A 37 25.90 3.10 2.37
CA ASP A 37 24.73 2.23 2.19
C ASP A 37 24.18 1.73 3.54
N ALA A 38 25.05 1.49 4.51
CA ALA A 38 24.66 1.17 5.89
C ALA A 38 23.85 2.31 6.52
N ASP A 39 24.27 3.56 6.34
CA ASP A 39 23.52 4.73 6.83
C ASP A 39 22.21 4.93 6.06
N ARG A 40 22.17 4.66 4.75
CA ARG A 40 20.93 4.65 3.96
C ARG A 40 19.93 3.64 4.51
N GLY A 41 20.39 2.41 4.80
CA GLY A 41 19.59 1.38 5.44
C GLY A 41 19.10 1.81 6.83
N LEU A 42 19.97 2.46 7.62
CA LEU A 42 19.59 2.98 8.94
C LEU A 42 18.54 4.10 8.86
N VAL A 43 18.66 5.04 7.92
CA VAL A 43 17.64 6.08 7.69
C VAL A 43 16.30 5.44 7.34
N GLN A 44 16.33 4.47 6.44
CA GLN A 44 15.12 3.75 6.02
C GLN A 44 14.47 3.03 7.20
N GLU A 45 15.22 2.20 7.94
CA GLU A 45 14.67 1.45 9.08
C GLU A 45 14.10 2.38 10.15
N LEU A 46 14.83 3.42 10.53
CA LEU A 46 14.38 4.39 11.52
C LEU A 46 13.10 5.11 11.08
N SER A 47 13.03 5.53 9.83
CA SER A 47 11.88 6.30 9.31
C SER A 47 10.63 5.43 9.19
N TYR A 48 10.73 4.28 8.52
CA TYR A 48 9.60 3.35 8.36
C TYR A 48 9.20 2.70 9.69
N GLY A 49 10.19 2.31 10.49
CA GLY A 49 9.96 1.65 11.76
C GLY A 49 9.23 2.55 12.76
N VAL A 50 9.63 3.82 12.88
CA VAL A 50 8.92 4.78 13.74
C VAL A 50 7.49 5.00 13.25
N LEU A 51 7.27 5.20 11.95
CA LEU A 51 5.91 5.35 11.40
C LEU A 51 5.05 4.10 11.65
N ARG A 52 5.63 2.92 11.58
CA ARG A 52 4.96 1.63 11.80
C ARG A 52 4.50 1.46 13.26
N TRP A 53 5.33 1.89 14.19
CA TRP A 53 5.11 1.71 15.63
C TRP A 53 4.77 2.99 16.39
N GLN A 54 4.38 4.05 15.67
CA GLN A 54 4.18 5.39 16.23
C GLN A 54 3.22 5.42 17.43
N LEU A 55 2.04 4.80 17.33
CA LEU A 55 1.03 4.83 18.40
C LEU A 55 1.55 4.13 19.67
N GLN A 56 2.23 3.00 19.51
CA GLN A 56 2.82 2.28 20.65
C GLN A 56 3.89 3.14 21.34
N TYR A 57 4.76 3.80 20.57
CA TYR A 57 5.77 4.70 21.15
C TYR A 57 5.15 5.93 21.80
N ASP A 58 4.08 6.47 21.23
CA ASP A 58 3.34 7.58 21.83
C ASP A 58 2.73 7.17 23.17
N ALA A 59 2.12 6.00 23.27
CA ALA A 59 1.57 5.49 24.52
C ALA A 59 2.67 5.29 25.61
N ILE A 60 3.85 4.80 25.21
CA ILE A 60 5.01 4.66 26.12
C ILE A 60 5.51 6.03 26.59
N ILE A 61 5.65 6.99 25.67
CA ILE A 61 6.10 8.35 25.99
C ILE A 61 5.12 9.00 26.96
N ASP A 62 3.83 8.95 26.69
CA ASP A 62 2.79 9.58 27.52
C ASP A 62 2.74 8.94 28.91
N HIS A 63 2.92 7.63 29.05
CA HIS A 63 3.05 6.94 30.31
C HIS A 63 4.28 7.40 31.12
N LEU A 64 5.44 7.58 30.45
CA LEU A 64 6.69 7.97 31.09
C LEU A 64 6.83 9.47 31.31
N THR A 65 5.93 10.28 30.76
CA THR A 65 5.91 11.74 30.89
C THR A 65 4.53 12.28 31.28
N PRO A 66 3.93 11.81 32.37
CA PRO A 66 2.55 12.18 32.72
C PRO A 66 2.42 13.71 32.88
N GLY A 67 1.38 14.26 32.26
CA GLY A 67 1.06 15.68 32.32
C GLY A 67 2.01 16.62 31.55
N LYS A 68 2.97 16.09 30.77
CA LYS A 68 3.88 16.91 29.96
C LYS A 68 3.46 16.95 28.49
N THR A 69 3.45 18.14 27.92
CA THR A 69 3.32 18.31 26.47
C THR A 69 4.71 18.41 25.85
N LEU A 70 5.04 17.51 24.94
CA LEU A 70 6.31 17.52 24.21
C LEU A 70 6.16 18.20 22.86
N SER A 71 7.21 18.91 22.41
CA SER A 71 7.25 19.41 21.06
C SER A 71 7.20 18.25 20.05
N PRO A 72 6.60 18.42 18.84
CA PRO A 72 6.57 17.37 17.84
C PRO A 72 7.95 16.80 17.48
N GLY A 73 8.97 17.66 17.41
CA GLY A 73 10.35 17.29 17.13
C GLY A 73 10.96 16.43 18.26
N LEU A 74 10.72 16.81 19.53
CA LEU A 74 11.20 16.05 20.68
C LEU A 74 10.53 14.68 20.76
N ARG A 75 9.21 14.62 20.56
CA ARG A 75 8.46 13.35 20.52
C ARG A 75 9.01 12.43 19.43
N ALA A 76 9.23 12.96 18.23
CA ALA A 76 9.81 12.19 17.13
C ALA A 76 11.22 11.68 17.43
N ALA A 77 12.07 12.50 18.05
CA ALA A 77 13.40 12.07 18.45
C ALA A 77 13.36 10.95 19.52
N ILE A 78 12.47 11.07 20.51
CA ILE A 78 12.30 10.01 21.53
C ILE A 78 11.76 8.71 20.87
N GLN A 79 10.82 8.81 19.91
CA GLN A 79 10.34 7.65 19.16
C GLN A 79 11.47 6.95 18.40
N LEU A 80 12.41 7.71 17.77
CA LEU A 80 13.62 7.15 17.17
C LEU A 80 14.49 6.40 18.18
N GLY A 81 14.62 6.93 19.40
CA GLY A 81 15.34 6.27 20.50
C GLY A 81 14.66 4.97 20.94
N LEU A 82 13.34 5.00 21.15
CA LEU A 82 12.55 3.82 21.51
C LEU A 82 12.59 2.74 20.43
N HIS A 83 12.56 3.13 19.15
CA HIS A 83 12.67 2.19 18.05
C HIS A 83 14.01 1.47 18.07
N GLN A 84 15.11 2.20 18.27
CA GLN A 84 16.45 1.61 18.40
C GLN A 84 16.56 0.68 19.60
N LEU A 85 15.97 1.04 20.75
CA LEU A 85 16.01 0.24 21.98
C LEU A 85 15.22 -1.07 21.85
N PHE A 86 14.04 -1.03 21.23
CA PHE A 86 13.08 -2.14 21.29
C PHE A 86 13.03 -2.99 20.02
N ARG A 87 13.46 -2.46 18.88
CA ARG A 87 13.26 -3.10 17.57
C ARG A 87 14.54 -3.30 16.76
N MET A 88 15.64 -2.69 17.19
CA MET A 88 16.89 -2.76 16.45
C MET A 88 18.00 -3.41 17.30
N ARG A 89 19.01 -3.96 16.61
CA ARG A 89 20.20 -4.51 17.25
C ARG A 89 21.24 -3.41 17.47
N VAL A 90 20.86 -2.35 18.20
CA VAL A 90 21.74 -1.24 18.55
C VAL A 90 22.08 -1.37 20.03
N PRO A 91 23.38 -1.24 20.44
CA PRO A 91 23.73 -1.21 21.85
C PRO A 91 22.95 -0.11 22.59
N THR A 92 22.35 -0.45 23.74
CA THR A 92 21.48 0.42 24.52
C THR A 92 22.11 1.80 24.79
N HIS A 93 23.38 1.84 25.19
CA HIS A 93 24.07 3.10 25.46
C HIS A 93 24.21 3.96 24.21
N ALA A 94 24.42 3.35 23.04
CA ALA A 94 24.51 4.09 21.77
C ALA A 94 23.14 4.64 21.35
N ALA A 95 22.07 3.84 21.45
CA ALA A 95 20.70 4.29 21.17
C ALA A 95 20.31 5.52 22.00
N ILE A 96 20.60 5.49 23.31
CA ILE A 96 20.29 6.59 24.23
C ILE A 96 21.16 7.82 23.94
N ASN A 97 22.51 7.67 23.91
CA ASN A 97 23.41 8.78 23.75
C ASN A 97 23.22 9.52 22.42
N GLU A 98 23.14 8.79 21.32
CA GLU A 98 22.92 9.36 19.99
C GLU A 98 21.56 10.11 19.88
N THR A 99 20.52 9.59 20.54
CA THR A 99 19.22 10.26 20.58
C THR A 99 19.28 11.55 21.41
N VAL A 100 19.94 11.51 22.58
CA VAL A 100 20.13 12.69 23.43
C VAL A 100 20.96 13.75 22.70
N ASP A 101 22.02 13.36 21.99
CA ASP A 101 22.83 14.28 21.24
C ASP A 101 22.08 14.85 20.03
N LEU A 102 21.20 14.08 19.41
CA LEU A 102 20.28 14.58 18.38
C LEU A 102 19.36 15.68 18.97
N VAL A 103 18.75 15.44 20.14
CA VAL A 103 17.87 16.40 20.83
C VAL A 103 18.64 17.70 21.19
N LYS A 104 19.88 17.60 21.66
CA LYS A 104 20.70 18.79 21.97
C LYS A 104 20.88 19.75 20.80
N ARG A 105 20.82 19.25 19.56
CA ARG A 105 21.03 20.08 18.36
C ARG A 105 19.87 21.05 18.08
N PHE A 106 18.65 20.75 18.52
CA PHE A 106 17.48 21.58 18.25
C PHE A 106 16.70 21.99 19.50
N GLU A 107 16.85 21.28 20.66
CA GLU A 107 16.14 21.57 21.91
C GLU A 107 16.99 21.16 23.12
N THR A 108 18.11 21.88 23.35
CA THR A 108 19.10 21.54 24.38
C THR A 108 18.49 21.36 25.77
N SER A 109 17.47 22.17 26.14
CA SER A 109 16.76 22.09 27.43
C SER A 109 16.03 20.74 27.63
N ALA A 110 15.65 20.06 26.57
CA ALA A 110 14.94 18.77 26.61
C ALA A 110 15.88 17.54 26.66
N ALA A 111 17.19 17.73 26.57
CA ALA A 111 18.16 16.62 26.56
C ALA A 111 18.09 15.76 27.85
N GLY A 112 17.91 16.40 29.01
CA GLY A 112 17.74 15.70 30.29
C GLY A 112 16.46 14.87 30.33
N LEU A 113 15.36 15.41 29.82
CA LEU A 113 14.07 14.69 29.73
C LEU A 113 14.16 13.50 28.79
N SER A 114 14.72 13.68 27.59
CA SER A 114 14.88 12.59 26.63
C SER A 114 15.73 11.43 27.17
N ASN A 115 16.85 11.77 27.87
CA ASN A 115 17.65 10.76 28.54
C ASN A 115 16.88 10.02 29.64
N ALA A 116 16.10 10.73 30.46
CA ALA A 116 15.29 10.12 31.53
C ALA A 116 14.23 9.18 30.95
N VAL A 117 13.51 9.59 29.92
CA VAL A 117 12.50 8.76 29.24
C VAL A 117 13.11 7.48 28.69
N LEU A 118 14.20 7.59 27.92
CA LEU A 118 14.83 6.43 27.30
C LEU A 118 15.44 5.46 28.31
N ARG A 119 16.07 5.97 29.39
CA ARG A 119 16.58 5.10 30.47
C ARG A 119 15.48 4.44 31.28
N ASN A 120 14.35 5.12 31.52
CA ASN A 120 13.20 4.52 32.20
C ASN A 120 12.56 3.45 31.30
N ALA A 121 12.43 3.70 30.00
CA ALA A 121 11.92 2.74 29.04
C ALA A 121 12.80 1.48 28.97
N GLU A 122 14.11 1.65 28.90
CA GLU A 122 15.08 0.56 28.91
C GLU A 122 15.00 -0.27 30.20
N ARG A 123 14.97 0.38 31.36
CA ARG A 123 14.89 -0.28 32.67
C ARG A 123 13.59 -1.05 32.85
N ALA A 124 12.47 -0.49 32.42
CA ALA A 124 11.16 -1.14 32.51
C ALA A 124 11.07 -2.35 31.55
N GLY A 125 11.71 -2.26 30.39
CA GLY A 125 11.61 -3.26 29.34
C GLY A 125 10.34 -3.15 28.51
N HIS A 126 10.43 -3.52 27.25
CA HIS A 126 9.32 -3.36 26.28
C HIS A 126 8.07 -4.16 26.68
N GLU A 127 8.22 -5.43 27.03
CA GLU A 127 7.10 -6.33 27.36
C GLU A 127 6.36 -5.85 28.63
N ASN A 128 7.10 -5.42 29.66
CA ASN A 128 6.49 -4.90 30.88
C ASN A 128 5.73 -3.59 30.63
N LEU A 129 6.27 -2.69 29.81
CA LEU A 129 5.57 -1.46 29.43
C LEU A 129 4.28 -1.77 28.66
N LEU A 130 4.30 -2.72 27.73
CA LEU A 130 3.10 -3.13 27.02
C LEU A 130 2.06 -3.74 27.96
N ALA A 131 2.47 -4.62 28.86
CA ALA A 131 1.57 -5.21 29.86
C ALA A 131 0.89 -4.12 30.70
N LEU A 132 1.66 -3.14 31.21
CA LEU A 132 1.12 -2.01 31.97
C LEU A 132 0.14 -1.14 31.17
N LEU A 133 0.45 -0.88 29.89
CA LEU A 133 -0.38 -0.03 29.03
C LEU A 133 -1.67 -0.71 28.59
N THR A 134 -1.70 -2.04 28.59
CA THR A 134 -2.84 -2.84 28.13
C THR A 134 -3.66 -3.45 29.26
N GLU A 135 -3.17 -3.41 30.50
CA GLU A 135 -3.87 -3.91 31.67
C GLU A 135 -5.22 -3.21 31.87
N GLY A 136 -6.29 -3.99 31.95
CA GLY A 136 -7.66 -3.49 32.16
C GLY A 136 -8.27 -2.77 30.96
N GLN A 137 -7.59 -2.73 29.81
CA GLN A 137 -8.12 -2.13 28.58
C GLN A 137 -9.10 -3.07 27.88
N ASP A 138 -10.06 -2.50 27.12
CA ASP A 138 -10.87 -3.26 26.18
C ASP A 138 -10.02 -3.84 25.04
N ASP A 139 -10.51 -4.89 24.38
CA ASP A 139 -9.77 -5.60 23.33
C ASP A 139 -9.32 -4.67 22.19
N LEU A 140 -10.15 -3.72 21.79
CA LEU A 140 -9.82 -2.79 20.71
C LEU A 140 -8.70 -1.84 21.11
N THR A 141 -8.71 -1.34 22.33
CA THR A 141 -7.64 -0.50 22.89
C THR A 141 -6.36 -1.30 23.04
N ARG A 142 -6.44 -2.52 23.57
CA ARG A 142 -5.30 -3.42 23.70
C ARG A 142 -4.64 -3.68 22.33
N LEU A 143 -5.40 -4.13 21.34
CA LEU A 143 -4.89 -4.36 19.97
C LEU A 143 -4.31 -3.10 19.33
N SER A 144 -4.94 -1.93 19.59
CA SER A 144 -4.46 -0.64 19.09
C SER A 144 -3.05 -0.33 19.58
N ILE A 145 -2.78 -0.55 20.86
CA ILE A 145 -1.46 -0.32 21.49
C ILE A 145 -0.46 -1.41 21.03
N GLU A 146 -0.84 -2.67 21.15
CA GLU A 146 0.03 -3.82 20.83
C GLU A 146 0.54 -3.78 19.39
N TYR A 147 -0.36 -3.52 18.44
CA TYR A 147 -0.03 -3.54 17.01
C TYR A 147 0.12 -2.15 16.39
N SER A 148 0.00 -1.07 17.17
CA SER A 148 0.18 0.31 16.67
C SER A 148 -0.74 0.64 15.49
N HIS A 149 -2.03 0.40 15.64
CA HIS A 149 -3.05 0.76 14.65
C HIS A 149 -4.15 1.62 15.28
N PRO A 150 -4.66 2.65 14.61
CA PRO A 150 -5.88 3.35 15.02
C PRO A 150 -7.07 2.40 15.18
N LYS A 151 -7.88 2.58 16.21
CA LYS A 151 -9.03 1.71 16.52
C LYS A 151 -10.00 1.57 15.35
N TRP A 152 -10.26 2.65 14.62
CA TRP A 152 -11.17 2.61 13.47
C TRP A 152 -10.65 1.72 12.33
N ILE A 153 -9.32 1.68 12.12
CA ILE A 153 -8.68 0.79 11.13
C ILE A 153 -8.84 -0.67 11.58
N ILE A 154 -8.59 -0.97 12.85
CA ILE A 154 -8.78 -2.32 13.41
C ILE A 154 -10.23 -2.77 13.22
N SER A 155 -11.20 -1.92 13.58
CA SER A 155 -12.64 -2.22 13.40
C SER A 155 -12.99 -2.49 11.94
N GLY A 156 -12.48 -1.67 11.01
CA GLY A 156 -12.69 -1.87 9.58
C GLY A 156 -12.07 -3.17 9.05
N MET A 157 -10.85 -3.50 9.48
CA MET A 157 -10.18 -4.76 9.12
C MET A 157 -10.90 -5.97 9.71
N LYS A 158 -11.37 -5.88 10.96
CA LYS A 158 -12.18 -6.92 11.60
C LYS A 158 -13.43 -7.22 10.79
N SER A 159 -14.20 -6.20 10.44
CA SER A 159 -15.42 -6.37 9.61
C SER A 159 -15.13 -6.97 8.24
N ALA A 160 -14.00 -6.61 7.62
CA ALA A 160 -13.59 -7.16 6.34
C ALA A 160 -13.20 -8.65 6.44
N LEU A 161 -12.47 -9.03 7.50
CA LEU A 161 -12.12 -10.43 7.78
C LEU A 161 -13.37 -11.25 8.11
N GLU A 162 -14.30 -10.73 8.92
CA GLU A 162 -15.58 -11.39 9.21
C GLU A 162 -16.36 -11.66 7.93
N LEU A 163 -16.43 -10.67 7.04
CA LEU A 163 -17.09 -10.80 5.75
C LEU A 163 -16.41 -11.85 4.86
N ASP A 164 -15.10 -12.03 4.97
CA ASP A 164 -14.32 -13.01 4.22
C ASP A 164 -14.26 -14.40 4.89
N GLY A 165 -14.94 -14.60 6.03
CA GLY A 165 -14.95 -15.87 6.78
C GLY A 165 -13.66 -16.12 7.56
N ARG A 166 -12.87 -15.09 7.85
CA ARG A 166 -11.54 -15.14 8.48
C ARG A 166 -11.49 -14.39 9.82
N SER A 167 -12.55 -14.46 10.60
CA SER A 167 -12.70 -13.68 11.86
C SER A 167 -11.56 -13.90 12.87
N SER A 168 -10.94 -15.08 12.87
CA SER A 168 -9.82 -15.43 13.77
C SER A 168 -8.50 -14.76 13.40
N ASP A 169 -8.35 -14.24 12.19
CA ASP A 169 -7.06 -13.86 11.62
C ASP A 169 -6.64 -12.41 11.94
N LEU A 170 -7.44 -11.68 12.75
CA LEU A 170 -7.21 -10.25 12.99
C LEU A 170 -5.81 -9.96 13.55
N SER A 171 -5.36 -10.69 14.54
CA SER A 171 -4.03 -10.48 15.15
C SER A 171 -2.90 -10.80 14.16
N GLU A 172 -3.06 -11.83 13.33
CA GLU A 172 -2.10 -12.18 12.27
C GLU A 172 -2.02 -11.07 11.21
N LEU A 173 -3.17 -10.53 10.79
CA LEU A 173 -3.23 -9.41 9.84
C LEU A 173 -2.54 -8.15 10.40
N LEU A 174 -2.85 -7.78 11.67
CA LEU A 174 -2.23 -6.62 12.31
C LEU A 174 -0.71 -6.80 12.49
N SER A 175 -0.27 -8.02 12.81
CA SER A 175 1.14 -8.37 12.86
C SER A 175 1.81 -8.27 11.48
N ALA A 176 1.19 -8.85 10.45
CA ALA A 176 1.69 -8.78 9.08
C ALA A 176 1.82 -7.34 8.57
N ASN A 177 0.88 -6.46 8.90
CA ASN A 177 0.95 -5.04 8.57
C ASN A 177 2.17 -4.32 9.18
N ASN A 178 2.78 -4.89 10.22
CA ASN A 178 3.97 -4.36 10.88
C ASN A 178 5.28 -4.97 10.36
N GLN A 179 5.22 -5.94 9.47
CA GLN A 179 6.41 -6.49 8.83
C GLN A 179 6.93 -5.58 7.73
N THR A 180 8.25 -5.57 7.54
CA THR A 180 8.86 -4.93 6.37
C THR A 180 8.61 -5.82 5.16
N PRO A 181 7.92 -5.35 4.12
CA PRO A 181 7.65 -6.18 2.96
C PRO A 181 8.91 -6.37 2.12
N VAL A 182 9.04 -7.53 1.51
CA VAL A 182 10.00 -7.72 0.42
C VAL A 182 9.51 -6.89 -0.78
N VAL A 183 10.43 -6.19 -1.44
CA VAL A 183 10.12 -5.49 -2.69
C VAL A 183 9.83 -6.53 -3.77
N ASN A 184 8.72 -6.38 -4.49
CA ASN A 184 8.37 -7.27 -5.57
C ASN A 184 8.61 -6.61 -6.92
N LEU A 185 9.13 -7.39 -7.87
CA LEU A 185 9.23 -7.04 -9.27
C LEU A 185 8.18 -7.80 -10.06
N ILE A 186 7.74 -7.22 -11.17
CA ILE A 186 6.99 -7.93 -12.21
C ILE A 186 7.88 -8.07 -13.45
N ALA A 187 7.88 -9.26 -14.05
CA ALA A 187 8.36 -9.50 -15.40
C ALA A 187 7.15 -9.53 -16.35
N ILE A 188 6.94 -8.46 -17.08
CA ILE A 188 5.78 -8.33 -18.01
C ILE A 188 5.95 -9.26 -19.20
N THR A 189 7.20 -9.50 -19.64
CA THR A 189 7.53 -10.37 -20.79
C THR A 189 8.24 -11.64 -20.35
N SER A 190 8.14 -12.71 -21.13
CA SER A 190 8.88 -13.94 -20.88
C SER A 190 10.41 -13.73 -20.91
N ALA A 191 10.90 -12.84 -21.79
CA ALA A 191 12.32 -12.49 -21.83
C ALA A 191 12.80 -11.85 -20.53
N ALA A 192 12.01 -10.93 -19.97
CA ALA A 192 12.30 -10.32 -18.65
C ALA A 192 12.33 -11.37 -17.54
N ALA A 193 11.42 -12.34 -17.56
CA ALA A 193 11.39 -13.41 -16.57
C ALA A 193 12.65 -14.28 -16.63
N VAL A 194 13.07 -14.69 -17.83
CA VAL A 194 14.31 -15.47 -18.05
C VAL A 194 15.54 -14.70 -17.55
N GLU A 195 15.59 -13.38 -17.79
CA GLU A 195 16.73 -12.57 -17.35
C GLU A 195 16.79 -12.43 -15.83
N LEU A 196 15.63 -12.22 -15.15
CA LEU A 196 15.57 -12.18 -13.68
C LEU A 196 15.95 -13.52 -13.05
N GLU A 197 15.54 -14.64 -13.64
CA GLU A 197 15.93 -15.99 -13.20
C GLU A 197 17.45 -16.21 -13.38
N ALA A 198 18.02 -15.78 -14.50
CA ALA A 198 19.46 -15.87 -14.74
C ALA A 198 20.27 -15.04 -13.74
N LEU A 199 19.71 -13.94 -13.22
CA LEU A 199 20.27 -13.14 -12.13
C LEU A 199 20.06 -13.73 -10.73
N GLY A 200 19.40 -14.90 -10.63
CA GLY A 200 19.19 -15.62 -9.37
C GLY A 200 18.03 -15.11 -8.53
N LEU A 201 17.09 -14.34 -9.09
CA LEU A 201 15.92 -13.90 -8.36
C LEU A 201 14.89 -15.04 -8.25
N GLU A 202 14.33 -15.19 -7.05
CA GLU A 202 13.27 -16.15 -6.80
C GLU A 202 11.92 -15.61 -7.27
N ARG A 203 11.08 -16.51 -7.78
CA ARG A 203 9.68 -16.16 -8.12
C ARG A 203 8.88 -15.84 -6.87
N GLY A 204 7.97 -14.89 -7.00
CA GLY A 204 6.95 -14.63 -5.99
C GLY A 204 5.94 -15.76 -5.90
N THR A 205 5.29 -15.87 -4.74
CA THR A 205 4.33 -16.96 -4.47
C THR A 205 2.91 -16.66 -4.96
N ALA A 206 2.55 -15.38 -5.07
CA ALA A 206 1.17 -14.97 -5.37
C ALA A 206 0.94 -14.66 -6.87
N SER A 207 1.92 -14.08 -7.57
CA SER A 207 1.78 -13.73 -8.99
C SER A 207 2.68 -14.60 -9.88
N PRO A 208 2.16 -15.13 -11.00
CA PRO A 208 2.97 -15.92 -11.93
C PRO A 208 4.09 -15.10 -12.60
N ASN A 209 3.93 -13.79 -12.65
CA ASN A 209 4.91 -12.86 -13.21
C ASN A 209 5.74 -12.15 -12.14
N GLY A 210 5.52 -12.50 -10.85
CA GLY A 210 6.16 -11.87 -9.70
C GLY A 210 7.55 -12.43 -9.40
N PHE A 211 8.45 -11.56 -8.96
CA PHE A 211 9.79 -11.92 -8.47
C PHE A 211 10.10 -11.19 -7.17
N LEU A 212 10.83 -11.85 -6.27
CA LEU A 212 11.30 -11.25 -5.03
C LEU A 212 12.60 -10.48 -5.32
N CYS A 213 12.60 -9.18 -5.06
CA CYS A 213 13.77 -8.34 -5.28
C CYS A 213 14.82 -8.57 -4.19
N ILE A 214 16.04 -8.87 -4.61
CA ILE A 214 17.20 -8.93 -3.75
C ILE A 214 18.00 -7.63 -3.93
N GLY A 215 18.31 -6.93 -2.83
CA GLY A 215 19.09 -5.69 -2.89
C GLY A 215 18.32 -4.48 -3.41
N ASN A 216 18.95 -3.71 -4.27
CA ASN A 216 18.40 -2.46 -4.77
C ASN A 216 17.53 -2.70 -6.03
N PRO A 217 16.22 -2.43 -5.99
CA PRO A 217 15.34 -2.66 -7.14
C PRO A 217 15.72 -1.86 -8.40
N LEU A 218 16.43 -0.75 -8.24
CA LEU A 218 16.85 0.09 -9.38
C LEU A 218 17.81 -0.64 -10.34
N GLU A 219 18.55 -1.64 -9.87
CA GLU A 219 19.46 -2.44 -10.66
C GLU A 219 18.74 -3.27 -11.74
N TYR A 220 17.48 -3.64 -11.46
CA TYR A 220 16.67 -4.48 -12.36
C TYR A 220 15.77 -3.68 -13.31
N LEU A 221 15.58 -2.37 -13.05
CA LEU A 221 14.66 -1.54 -13.85
C LEU A 221 15.20 -1.20 -15.25
N SER A 222 16.47 -1.45 -15.51
CA SER A 222 17.08 -1.36 -16.84
C SER A 222 16.65 -2.51 -17.77
N ILE A 223 16.20 -3.64 -17.20
CA ILE A 223 15.71 -4.80 -17.95
C ILE A 223 14.35 -4.46 -18.57
N PRO A 224 14.22 -4.56 -19.90
CA PRO A 224 12.97 -4.28 -20.59
C PRO A 224 11.83 -5.21 -20.09
N GLY A 225 10.71 -4.64 -19.58
CA GLY A 225 9.57 -5.41 -19.04
C GLY A 225 9.64 -5.67 -17.56
N VAL A 226 10.71 -5.22 -16.87
CA VAL A 226 10.78 -5.30 -15.40
C VAL A 226 10.30 -4.00 -14.77
N ARG A 227 9.49 -4.12 -13.71
CA ARG A 227 8.99 -3.01 -12.89
C ARG A 227 8.86 -3.41 -11.43
N VAL A 228 8.91 -2.42 -10.53
CA VAL A 228 8.52 -2.62 -9.11
C VAL A 228 6.99 -2.58 -9.02
N GLN A 229 6.38 -3.68 -8.61
CA GLN A 229 4.93 -3.77 -8.43
C GLN A 229 4.58 -4.86 -7.42
N ASP A 230 3.67 -4.58 -6.48
CA ASP A 230 3.14 -5.56 -5.55
C ASP A 230 2.39 -6.68 -6.29
N GLN A 231 2.55 -7.94 -5.84
CA GLN A 231 1.99 -9.11 -6.53
C GLN A 231 0.46 -9.09 -6.60
N GLY A 232 -0.23 -8.58 -5.58
CA GLY A 232 -1.68 -8.40 -5.63
C GLY A 232 -2.10 -7.40 -6.72
N SER A 233 -1.33 -6.30 -6.88
CA SER A 233 -1.56 -5.33 -7.96
C SER A 233 -1.27 -5.93 -9.36
N GLN A 234 -0.30 -6.85 -9.48
CA GLN A 234 -0.03 -7.60 -10.70
C GLN A 234 -1.23 -8.46 -11.08
N LEU A 235 -1.78 -9.21 -10.10
CA LEU A 235 -2.92 -10.11 -10.31
C LEU A 235 -4.17 -9.38 -10.83
N VAL A 236 -4.43 -8.15 -10.40
CA VAL A 236 -5.54 -7.33 -10.93
C VAL A 236 -5.43 -7.18 -12.46
N ALA A 237 -4.27 -6.76 -12.94
CA ALA A 237 -4.06 -6.52 -14.37
C ALA A 237 -3.99 -7.84 -15.17
N LEU A 238 -3.36 -8.89 -14.60
CA LEU A 238 -3.29 -10.21 -15.23
C LEU A 238 -4.68 -10.86 -15.34
N ALA A 239 -5.51 -10.77 -14.30
CA ALA A 239 -6.87 -11.28 -14.32
C ALA A 239 -7.72 -10.56 -15.37
N MET A 240 -7.65 -9.21 -15.44
CA MET A 240 -8.31 -8.43 -16.47
C MET A 240 -7.87 -8.86 -17.87
N SER A 241 -6.57 -9.02 -18.07
CA SER A 241 -5.98 -9.46 -19.35
C SER A 241 -6.43 -10.86 -19.80
N LYS A 242 -6.79 -11.71 -18.83
CA LYS A 242 -7.23 -13.08 -19.10
C LYS A 242 -8.68 -13.17 -19.53
N VAL A 243 -9.55 -12.29 -19.00
CA VAL A 243 -10.99 -12.37 -19.18
C VAL A 243 -11.54 -11.44 -20.27
N SER A 244 -10.75 -10.49 -20.77
CA SER A 244 -11.21 -9.49 -21.73
C SER A 244 -10.83 -9.83 -23.16
N ASP A 245 -11.68 -9.41 -24.11
CA ASP A 245 -11.36 -9.49 -25.55
C ASP A 245 -10.18 -8.56 -25.85
N LYS A 246 -9.09 -9.14 -26.35
CA LYS A 246 -7.84 -8.43 -26.59
C LYS A 246 -7.87 -7.56 -27.84
N ALA A 247 -8.84 -7.74 -28.73
CA ALA A 247 -8.99 -6.96 -29.97
C ALA A 247 -9.75 -5.65 -29.75
N GLY A 248 -10.43 -5.48 -28.60
CA GLY A 248 -11.21 -4.30 -28.27
C GLY A 248 -10.38 -3.12 -27.77
N THR A 249 -11.01 -1.97 -27.61
CA THR A 249 -10.42 -0.82 -26.94
C THR A 249 -10.61 -0.96 -25.42
N TRP A 250 -9.51 -0.90 -24.68
CA TRP A 250 -9.52 -0.97 -23.22
C TRP A 250 -9.27 0.40 -22.60
N LEU A 251 -9.83 0.62 -21.40
CA LEU A 251 -9.58 1.80 -20.58
C LEU A 251 -8.96 1.40 -19.25
N ASP A 252 -7.79 1.95 -18.93
CA ASP A 252 -7.31 2.06 -17.54
C ASP A 252 -7.77 3.42 -17.00
N MET A 253 -8.87 3.41 -16.22
CA MET A 253 -9.62 4.62 -15.86
C MET A 253 -8.93 5.47 -14.78
N CYS A 254 -8.01 4.89 -14.00
CA CYS A 254 -7.25 5.56 -12.95
C CYS A 254 -5.78 5.12 -12.99
N SER A 255 -5.11 5.34 -14.12
CA SER A 255 -3.87 4.65 -14.51
C SER A 255 -2.64 4.96 -13.66
N GLY A 256 -2.59 6.11 -12.98
CA GLY A 256 -1.36 6.58 -12.32
C GLY A 256 -0.88 5.68 -11.18
N PRO A 257 0.41 5.31 -11.13
CA PRO A 257 1.52 5.80 -11.96
C PRO A 257 1.89 4.93 -13.17
N GLY A 258 1.02 4.01 -13.66
CA GLY A 258 1.25 3.25 -14.88
C GLY A 258 1.63 1.77 -14.71
N GLY A 259 1.69 1.28 -13.46
CA GLY A 259 2.11 -0.11 -13.21
C GLY A 259 1.14 -1.16 -13.81
N LYS A 260 -0.17 -0.97 -13.64
CA LYS A 260 -1.19 -1.85 -14.23
C LYS A 260 -1.33 -1.58 -15.74
N ALA A 261 -1.29 -0.31 -16.16
CA ALA A 261 -1.31 0.08 -17.55
C ALA A 261 -0.25 -0.64 -18.40
N ALA A 262 0.98 -0.77 -17.89
CA ALA A 262 2.06 -1.46 -18.59
C ALA A 262 1.81 -2.98 -18.78
N VAL A 263 1.07 -3.61 -17.87
CA VAL A 263 0.64 -5.02 -18.01
C VAL A 263 -0.49 -5.13 -19.04
N LEU A 264 -1.46 -4.20 -19.00
CA LEU A 264 -2.57 -4.16 -19.94
C LEU A 264 -2.09 -3.87 -21.37
N GLU A 265 -1.14 -2.92 -21.56
CA GLU A 265 -0.53 -2.64 -22.85
C GLU A 265 0.07 -3.90 -23.49
N HIS A 266 0.80 -4.70 -22.70
CA HIS A 266 1.38 -5.95 -23.19
C HIS A 266 0.32 -7.01 -23.50
N ALA A 267 -0.86 -6.94 -22.88
CA ALA A 267 -1.91 -7.94 -23.06
C ALA A 267 -2.84 -7.64 -24.25
N VAL A 268 -3.02 -6.38 -24.59
CA VAL A 268 -3.82 -5.96 -25.76
C VAL A 268 -3.16 -6.48 -27.03
N SER A 269 -3.95 -7.05 -27.96
CA SER A 269 -3.43 -7.53 -29.25
C SER A 269 -3.08 -6.38 -30.19
N GLU A 270 -2.40 -6.70 -31.31
CA GLU A 270 -2.07 -5.72 -32.36
C GLU A 270 -3.31 -5.00 -32.94
N SER A 271 -4.50 -5.60 -32.86
CA SER A 271 -5.76 -5.01 -33.29
C SER A 271 -6.51 -4.24 -32.20
N GLY A 272 -6.04 -4.26 -30.97
CA GLY A 272 -6.65 -3.58 -29.84
C GLY A 272 -5.93 -2.27 -29.49
N ASN A 273 -6.56 -1.47 -28.63
CA ASN A 273 -5.99 -0.22 -28.13
C ASN A 273 -6.14 -0.11 -26.61
N LEU A 274 -5.17 0.53 -25.96
CA LEU A 274 -5.25 0.91 -24.56
C LEU A 274 -5.36 2.42 -24.41
N VAL A 275 -6.39 2.88 -23.70
CA VAL A 275 -6.55 4.28 -23.29
C VAL A 275 -6.31 4.37 -21.79
N CYS A 276 -5.48 5.32 -21.37
CA CYS A 276 -5.15 5.54 -19.95
C CYS A 276 -5.61 6.93 -19.51
N TYR A 277 -6.41 7.01 -18.44
CA TYR A 277 -6.82 8.29 -17.84
C TYR A 277 -6.12 8.53 -16.52
N GLU A 278 -5.57 9.72 -16.37
CA GLU A 278 -4.99 10.21 -15.11
C GLU A 278 -5.17 11.74 -15.04
N PRO A 279 -5.98 12.27 -14.11
CA PRO A 279 -6.28 13.70 -14.06
C PRO A 279 -5.08 14.60 -13.69
N HIS A 280 -4.07 14.04 -13.04
CA HIS A 280 -2.91 14.81 -12.60
C HIS A 280 -1.78 14.75 -13.63
N VAL A 281 -1.44 15.88 -14.25
CA VAL A 281 -0.40 16.01 -15.30
C VAL A 281 0.93 15.32 -14.91
N LYS A 282 1.38 15.49 -13.66
CA LYS A 282 2.64 14.87 -13.20
C LYS A 282 2.55 13.35 -13.15
N ARG A 283 1.42 12.80 -12.76
CA ARG A 283 1.20 11.34 -12.73
C ARG A 283 0.96 10.79 -14.12
N ALA A 284 0.25 11.50 -14.99
CA ALA A 284 0.07 11.13 -16.39
C ALA A 284 1.43 10.99 -17.13
N LYS A 285 2.40 11.87 -16.86
CA LYS A 285 3.77 11.71 -17.35
C LYS A 285 4.44 10.43 -16.87
N LEU A 286 4.18 9.97 -15.64
CA LEU A 286 4.69 8.69 -15.15
C LEU A 286 4.03 7.53 -15.88
N VAL A 287 2.72 7.61 -16.17
CA VAL A 287 2.02 6.61 -16.99
C VAL A 287 2.66 6.54 -18.37
N THR A 288 2.84 7.67 -19.07
CA THR A 288 3.50 7.70 -20.37
C THR A 288 4.90 7.08 -20.34
N SER A 289 5.69 7.37 -19.28
CA SER A 289 7.03 6.77 -19.10
C SER A 289 6.98 5.28 -18.79
N ALA A 290 5.84 4.79 -18.35
CA ALA A 290 5.63 3.38 -18.04
C ALA A 290 5.30 2.56 -19.28
N LEU A 291 4.75 3.15 -20.32
CA LEU A 291 4.30 2.52 -21.55
C LEU A 291 5.39 2.54 -22.62
N ARG A 292 5.30 1.64 -23.59
CA ARG A 292 6.33 1.42 -24.61
C ARG A 292 5.84 1.63 -26.02
N ASP A 293 4.55 1.38 -26.25
CA ASP A 293 3.93 1.45 -27.55
C ASP A 293 2.99 2.66 -27.67
N PRO A 294 3.50 3.80 -28.20
CA PRO A 294 2.67 5.00 -28.38
C PRO A 294 1.68 4.88 -29.55
N GLU A 295 1.78 3.84 -30.39
CA GLU A 295 0.87 3.64 -31.52
C GLU A 295 -0.44 2.98 -31.06
N SER A 296 -0.35 1.99 -30.16
CA SER A 296 -1.53 1.28 -29.61
C SER A 296 -2.02 1.85 -28.29
N THR A 297 -1.30 2.80 -27.68
CA THR A 297 -1.60 3.30 -26.36
C THR A 297 -1.68 4.82 -26.30
N SER A 298 -2.74 5.35 -25.68
CA SER A 298 -2.89 6.79 -25.43
C SER A 298 -3.04 7.13 -23.96
N VAL A 299 -2.33 8.15 -23.48
CA VAL A 299 -2.43 8.68 -22.13
C VAL A 299 -3.07 10.06 -22.14
N LEU A 300 -4.24 10.17 -21.55
CA LEU A 300 -5.03 11.40 -21.53
C LEU A 300 -5.14 11.97 -20.12
N VAL A 301 -4.90 13.29 -20.01
CA VAL A 301 -5.12 14.02 -18.76
C VAL A 301 -6.63 14.29 -18.62
N LYS A 302 -7.36 13.27 -18.15
CA LYS A 302 -8.82 13.27 -17.99
C LYS A 302 -9.22 12.60 -16.69
N ARG A 303 -10.40 12.94 -16.19
CA ARG A 303 -11.02 12.20 -15.08
C ARG A 303 -11.74 10.97 -15.63
N GLY A 304 -11.88 9.93 -14.82
CA GLY A 304 -12.64 8.74 -15.20
C GLY A 304 -14.10 9.05 -15.60
N GLN A 305 -14.73 10.03 -14.93
CA GLN A 305 -16.09 10.47 -15.24
C GLN A 305 -16.24 11.11 -16.63
N ASP A 306 -15.15 11.48 -17.28
CA ASP A 306 -15.16 12.08 -18.61
C ASP A 306 -15.05 11.03 -19.75
N ALA A 307 -15.19 9.72 -19.41
CA ALA A 307 -15.15 8.62 -20.40
C ALA A 307 -16.39 8.65 -21.31
N PRO A 308 -16.21 8.52 -22.64
CA PRO A 308 -17.33 8.48 -23.57
C PRO A 308 -18.15 7.21 -23.40
N GLU A 309 -19.46 7.31 -23.64
CA GLU A 309 -20.39 6.19 -23.53
C GLU A 309 -20.13 5.10 -24.61
N SER A 310 -20.38 3.84 -24.24
CA SER A 310 -20.36 2.68 -25.14
C SER A 310 -19.13 2.62 -26.06
N THR A 311 -17.94 2.80 -25.47
CA THR A 311 -16.68 2.96 -26.24
C THR A 311 -15.66 1.87 -25.93
N PHE A 312 -15.75 1.24 -24.74
CA PHE A 312 -14.71 0.35 -24.27
C PHE A 312 -15.21 -1.08 -24.09
N ALA A 313 -14.51 -2.02 -24.69
CA ALA A 313 -14.77 -3.46 -24.51
C ALA A 313 -14.38 -3.93 -23.09
N ALA A 314 -13.41 -3.25 -22.49
CA ALA A 314 -12.95 -3.59 -21.16
C ALA A 314 -12.44 -2.35 -20.39
N ILE A 315 -12.78 -2.25 -19.11
CA ILE A 315 -12.36 -1.14 -18.22
C ILE A 315 -11.72 -1.71 -16.98
N LEU A 316 -10.50 -1.27 -16.68
CA LEU A 316 -9.90 -1.42 -15.36
C LEU A 316 -10.13 -0.14 -14.57
N LEU A 317 -10.81 -0.27 -13.44
CA LEU A 317 -10.99 0.79 -12.44
C LEU A 317 -10.22 0.41 -11.15
N ASP A 318 -8.92 0.74 -11.12
CA ASP A 318 -8.13 0.74 -9.87
C ASP A 318 -8.50 2.00 -9.08
N ALA A 319 -9.57 1.90 -8.29
CA ALA A 319 -10.26 3.05 -7.75
C ALA A 319 -9.44 3.79 -6.67
N PRO A 320 -9.47 5.14 -6.65
CA PRO A 320 -8.95 5.90 -5.53
C PRO A 320 -9.60 5.45 -4.22
N CYS A 321 -8.80 5.09 -3.21
CA CYS A 321 -9.27 4.52 -1.96
C CYS A 321 -8.41 4.97 -0.77
N ALA A 322 -8.78 4.57 0.45
CA ALA A 322 -8.02 4.87 1.66
C ALA A 322 -6.59 4.26 1.64
N GLY A 323 -6.35 3.22 0.83
CA GLY A 323 -5.04 2.61 0.67
C GLY A 323 -4.57 1.79 1.88
N LEU A 324 -5.47 1.39 2.76
CA LEU A 324 -5.16 0.67 4.00
C LEU A 324 -4.72 -0.78 3.78
N GLY A 325 -4.80 -1.28 2.57
CA GLY A 325 -4.23 -2.58 2.19
C GLY A 325 -2.71 -2.56 2.02
N SER A 326 -2.10 -1.37 1.88
CA SER A 326 -0.66 -1.21 1.63
C SER A 326 0.13 -0.71 2.85
N LEU A 327 -0.36 -0.95 4.08
CA LEU A 327 0.25 -0.44 5.33
C LEU A 327 1.69 -0.92 5.56
N ARG A 328 2.08 -2.08 5.04
CA ARG A 328 3.46 -2.56 5.10
C ARG A 328 4.43 -1.62 4.39
N ARG A 329 4.01 -1.11 3.21
CA ARG A 329 4.79 -0.24 2.34
C ARG A 329 4.57 1.25 2.60
N LYS A 330 3.42 1.62 3.15
CA LYS A 330 3.00 3.00 3.44
C LYS A 330 2.46 3.11 4.87
N PRO A 331 3.32 2.90 5.89
CA PRO A 331 2.88 2.88 7.29
C PRO A 331 2.26 4.20 7.75
N GLU A 332 2.64 5.32 7.15
CA GLU A 332 2.07 6.64 7.41
C GLU A 332 0.58 6.75 7.09
N SER A 333 0.05 5.89 6.20
CA SER A 333 -1.39 5.89 5.88
C SER A 333 -2.27 5.67 7.11
N ARG A 334 -1.75 5.03 8.17
CA ARG A 334 -2.44 4.89 9.46
C ARG A 334 -2.73 6.23 10.12
N TRP A 335 -1.86 7.22 9.89
CA TRP A 335 -1.84 8.51 10.58
C TRP A 335 -2.39 9.65 9.73
N THR A 336 -2.35 9.50 8.41
CA THR A 336 -2.81 10.51 7.45
C THR A 336 -4.23 10.27 6.96
N LYS A 337 -4.77 9.07 7.16
CA LYS A 337 -6.16 8.74 6.82
C LYS A 337 -7.05 8.83 8.04
N THR A 338 -8.26 9.36 7.83
CA THR A 338 -9.26 9.51 8.88
C THR A 338 -10.63 8.99 8.43
N PRO A 339 -11.50 8.58 9.36
CA PRO A 339 -12.86 8.12 9.03
C PRO A 339 -13.68 9.16 8.27
N GLU A 340 -13.45 10.45 8.51
CA GLU A 340 -14.17 11.57 7.91
C GLU A 340 -13.88 11.71 6.41
N GLN A 341 -12.77 11.16 5.93
CA GLN A 341 -12.43 11.14 4.49
C GLN A 341 -13.16 10.05 3.72
N LEU A 342 -13.63 9.00 4.40
CA LEU A 342 -14.24 7.83 3.75
C LEU A 342 -15.51 8.17 2.94
N PRO A 343 -16.44 9.01 3.42
CA PRO A 343 -17.63 9.36 2.62
C PRO A 343 -17.32 10.00 1.27
N SER A 344 -16.28 10.84 1.20
CA SER A 344 -15.87 11.48 -0.07
C SER A 344 -15.22 10.48 -1.03
N LEU A 345 -14.41 9.54 -0.49
CA LEU A 345 -13.81 8.46 -1.29
C LEU A 345 -14.85 7.49 -1.84
N THR A 346 -15.78 7.03 -1.01
CA THR A 346 -16.85 6.10 -1.43
C THR A 346 -17.80 6.73 -2.43
N LYS A 347 -18.10 8.03 -2.30
CA LYS A 347 -18.86 8.79 -3.30
C LYS A 347 -18.12 8.84 -4.64
N LEU A 348 -16.83 9.17 -4.64
CA LEU A 348 -16.01 9.18 -5.85
C LEU A 348 -15.94 7.80 -6.50
N GLN A 349 -15.79 6.73 -5.72
CA GLN A 349 -15.79 5.36 -6.21
C GLN A 349 -17.11 5.02 -6.89
N ALA A 350 -18.25 5.38 -6.31
CA ALA A 350 -19.57 5.18 -6.91
C ALA A 350 -19.71 5.94 -8.23
N GLU A 351 -19.32 7.22 -8.29
CA GLU A 351 -19.32 8.04 -9.51
C GLU A 351 -18.44 7.43 -10.63
N LEU A 352 -17.27 6.89 -10.26
CA LEU A 352 -16.38 6.23 -11.22
C LEU A 352 -16.94 4.90 -11.72
N ILE A 353 -17.58 4.11 -10.86
CA ILE A 353 -18.26 2.88 -11.29
C ILE A 353 -19.40 3.22 -12.26
N ASP A 354 -20.23 4.22 -11.93
CA ASP A 354 -21.36 4.64 -12.78
C ASP A 354 -20.86 5.12 -14.15
N ALA A 355 -19.79 5.90 -14.19
CA ALA A 355 -19.14 6.33 -15.44
C ALA A 355 -18.56 5.15 -16.24
N ALA A 356 -17.92 4.18 -15.55
CA ALA A 356 -17.40 2.98 -16.19
C ALA A 356 -18.52 2.15 -16.82
N VAL A 357 -19.65 1.95 -16.15
CA VAL A 357 -20.80 1.22 -16.67
C VAL A 357 -21.38 1.89 -17.93
N LEU A 358 -21.45 3.23 -17.95
CA LEU A 358 -21.89 3.97 -19.13
C LEU A 358 -20.90 3.84 -20.29
N ALA A 359 -19.60 3.89 -19.99
CA ALA A 359 -18.53 3.84 -20.97
C ALA A 359 -18.28 2.45 -21.58
N LEU A 360 -18.74 1.37 -20.93
CA LEU A 360 -18.66 0.01 -21.46
C LEU A 360 -19.58 -0.20 -22.65
N GLU A 361 -19.08 -0.89 -23.66
CA GLU A 361 -19.88 -1.49 -24.74
C GLU A 361 -20.81 -2.60 -24.17
N PRO A 362 -21.90 -2.95 -24.87
CA PRO A 362 -22.64 -4.17 -24.57
C PRO A 362 -21.72 -5.39 -24.55
N GLY A 363 -21.87 -6.27 -23.57
CA GLY A 363 -20.97 -7.42 -23.37
C GLY A 363 -19.62 -7.10 -22.71
N GLY A 364 -19.29 -5.82 -22.55
CA GLY A 364 -18.00 -5.36 -22.00
C GLY A 364 -17.78 -5.72 -20.53
N MET A 365 -16.52 -5.71 -20.10
CA MET A 365 -16.07 -6.15 -18.79
C MET A 365 -15.50 -4.99 -17.96
N LEU A 366 -15.93 -4.88 -16.69
CA LEU A 366 -15.37 -3.94 -15.70
C LEU A 366 -14.64 -4.71 -14.61
N MET A 367 -13.34 -4.51 -14.49
CA MET A 367 -12.57 -4.92 -13.32
C MET A 367 -12.50 -3.75 -12.34
N TYR A 368 -13.22 -3.86 -11.23
CA TYR A 368 -13.09 -2.93 -10.10
C TYR A 368 -12.07 -3.46 -9.12
N ALA A 369 -11.10 -2.63 -8.73
CA ALA A 369 -10.09 -2.99 -7.75
C ALA A 369 -9.81 -1.85 -6.78
N THR A 370 -9.41 -2.19 -5.54
CA THR A 370 -8.89 -1.24 -4.54
C THR A 370 -7.76 -1.86 -3.74
N CYS A 371 -6.79 -1.05 -3.32
CA CYS A 371 -5.81 -1.43 -2.31
C CYS A 371 -6.30 -1.07 -0.88
N SER A 372 -7.55 -1.37 -0.60
CA SER A 372 -8.21 -1.19 0.71
C SER A 372 -9.07 -2.41 1.01
N PRO A 373 -9.01 -2.98 2.24
CA PRO A 373 -9.90 -4.06 2.63
C PRO A 373 -11.24 -3.57 3.19
N LEU A 374 -11.45 -2.26 3.36
CA LEU A 374 -12.64 -1.73 4.00
C LEU A 374 -13.92 -2.09 3.24
N VAL A 375 -14.88 -2.70 3.92
CA VAL A 375 -16.16 -3.17 3.32
C VAL A 375 -16.88 -2.06 2.54
N ILE A 376 -16.81 -0.81 3.03
CA ILE A 376 -17.46 0.34 2.38
C ILE A 376 -16.79 0.76 1.06
N GLU A 377 -15.52 0.40 0.85
CA GLU A 377 -14.76 0.66 -0.37
C GLU A 377 -14.70 -0.57 -1.31
N THR A 378 -15.22 -1.71 -0.88
CA THR A 378 -15.14 -3.00 -1.55
C THR A 378 -16.51 -3.58 -1.84
N ASN A 379 -16.94 -4.59 -1.12
CA ASN A 379 -18.20 -5.31 -1.35
C ASN A 379 -19.44 -4.41 -1.30
N ALA A 380 -19.44 -3.36 -0.47
CA ALA A 380 -20.55 -2.42 -0.41
C ALA A 380 -20.69 -1.61 -1.72
N GLN A 381 -19.56 -1.20 -2.34
CA GLN A 381 -19.56 -0.53 -3.63
C GLN A 381 -20.13 -1.43 -4.73
N ILE A 382 -19.68 -2.69 -4.78
CA ILE A 382 -20.15 -3.65 -5.79
C ILE A 382 -21.64 -3.92 -5.65
N ARG A 383 -22.12 -4.15 -4.41
CA ARG A 383 -23.54 -4.35 -4.16
C ARG A 383 -24.35 -3.14 -4.59
N ALA A 384 -23.96 -1.95 -4.16
CA ALA A 384 -24.65 -0.72 -4.53
C ALA A 384 -24.63 -0.44 -6.05
N ALA A 385 -23.54 -0.81 -6.74
CA ALA A 385 -23.46 -0.71 -8.20
C ALA A 385 -24.45 -1.64 -8.90
N LEU A 386 -24.56 -2.90 -8.47
CA LEU A 386 -25.51 -3.86 -9.01
C LEU A 386 -26.96 -3.46 -8.74
N ASP A 387 -27.24 -2.83 -7.59
CA ASP A 387 -28.56 -2.29 -7.26
C ASP A 387 -28.94 -1.09 -8.17
N ARG A 388 -27.97 -0.27 -8.62
CA ARG A 388 -28.18 0.88 -9.50
C ARG A 388 -28.22 0.50 -10.99
N HIS A 389 -27.52 -0.55 -11.38
CA HIS A 389 -27.31 -0.92 -12.80
C HIS A 389 -27.81 -2.34 -13.06
N ALA A 390 -29.10 -2.47 -13.35
CA ALA A 390 -29.76 -3.76 -13.60
C ALA A 390 -29.20 -4.51 -14.83
N ASN A 391 -28.47 -3.82 -15.72
CA ASN A 391 -27.80 -4.38 -16.90
C ASN A 391 -26.37 -4.84 -16.60
N MET A 392 -25.97 -4.92 -15.33
CA MET A 392 -24.66 -5.43 -14.93
C MET A 392 -24.81 -6.72 -14.10
N SER A 393 -23.94 -7.66 -14.32
CA SER A 393 -23.87 -8.90 -13.57
C SER A 393 -22.48 -9.12 -12.97
N LEU A 394 -22.40 -9.72 -11.78
CA LEU A 394 -21.15 -10.08 -11.11
C LEU A 394 -20.65 -11.43 -11.63
N VAL A 395 -19.47 -11.42 -12.25
CA VAL A 395 -18.78 -12.59 -12.76
C VAL A 395 -17.95 -13.23 -11.63
N ASP A 396 -17.89 -14.55 -11.59
CA ASP A 396 -17.05 -15.25 -10.62
C ASP A 396 -15.57 -15.13 -11.00
N LEU A 397 -14.82 -14.37 -10.20
CA LEU A 397 -13.40 -14.11 -10.42
C LEU A 397 -12.50 -15.17 -9.76
N VAL A 398 -13.03 -15.96 -8.83
CA VAL A 398 -12.23 -16.94 -8.06
C VAL A 398 -11.58 -17.97 -8.97
N PRO A 399 -12.28 -18.63 -9.92
CA PRO A 399 -11.64 -19.59 -10.82
C PRO A 399 -10.53 -18.98 -11.68
N VAL A 400 -10.71 -17.73 -12.11
CA VAL A 400 -9.69 -17.01 -12.92
C VAL A 400 -8.40 -16.82 -12.12
N LEU A 401 -8.51 -16.42 -10.85
CA LEU A 401 -7.33 -16.23 -10.00
C LEU A 401 -6.72 -17.55 -9.57
N GLN A 402 -7.50 -18.59 -9.32
CA GLN A 402 -6.98 -19.92 -9.02
C GLN A 402 -6.19 -20.52 -10.19
N GLU A 403 -6.62 -20.27 -11.44
CA GLU A 403 -5.86 -20.68 -12.62
C GLU A 403 -4.55 -19.89 -12.78
N LEU A 404 -4.59 -18.56 -12.52
CA LEU A 404 -3.40 -17.71 -12.57
C LEU A 404 -2.41 -18.02 -11.45
N SER A 405 -2.91 -18.33 -10.27
CA SER A 405 -2.11 -18.55 -9.06
C SER A 405 -2.76 -19.64 -8.19
N PRO A 406 -2.47 -20.92 -8.45
CA PRO A 406 -3.08 -22.04 -7.72
C PRO A 406 -2.76 -22.08 -6.21
N GLY A 407 -1.72 -21.36 -5.78
CA GLY A 407 -1.29 -21.29 -4.37
C GLY A 407 -2.07 -20.31 -3.50
N LEU A 408 -2.99 -19.52 -4.07
CA LEU A 408 -3.77 -18.56 -3.29
C LEU A 408 -4.89 -19.25 -2.50
N GLU A 409 -5.02 -18.89 -1.23
CA GLU A 409 -6.10 -19.35 -0.35
C GLU A 409 -7.34 -18.45 -0.47
N LEU A 410 -8.06 -18.53 -1.59
CA LEU A 410 -9.22 -17.70 -1.88
C LEU A 410 -10.50 -18.19 -1.20
N ASN A 411 -11.38 -17.27 -0.81
CA ASN A 411 -12.73 -17.60 -0.36
C ASN A 411 -13.62 -17.99 -1.54
N THR A 412 -13.84 -19.30 -1.72
CA THR A 412 -14.60 -19.88 -2.84
C THR A 412 -16.13 -19.72 -2.69
N THR A 413 -16.62 -19.19 -1.58
CA THR A 413 -18.07 -18.93 -1.40
C THR A 413 -18.50 -17.58 -1.98
N ARG A 414 -17.54 -16.81 -2.48
CA ARG A 414 -17.74 -15.47 -3.04
C ARG A 414 -17.30 -15.42 -4.50
N LYS A 415 -17.87 -14.50 -5.25
CA LYS A 415 -17.45 -14.20 -6.62
C LYS A 415 -16.39 -13.10 -6.70
N THR A 416 -16.27 -12.30 -5.63
CA THR A 416 -15.22 -11.28 -5.45
C THR A 416 -14.01 -11.87 -4.75
N VAL A 417 -12.84 -11.28 -4.96
CA VAL A 417 -11.60 -11.74 -4.32
C VAL A 417 -11.04 -10.64 -3.42
N GLN A 418 -10.65 -11.03 -2.21
CA GLN A 418 -9.86 -10.23 -1.28
C GLN A 418 -8.55 -10.97 -1.00
N LEU A 419 -7.42 -10.34 -1.32
CA LEU A 419 -6.09 -10.82 -0.94
C LEU A 419 -5.68 -10.22 0.40
N TRP A 420 -4.88 -10.97 1.16
CA TRP A 420 -4.50 -10.60 2.50
C TRP A 420 -2.99 -10.67 2.75
N PRO A 421 -2.38 -9.67 3.42
CA PRO A 421 -0.94 -9.65 3.70
C PRO A 421 -0.42 -10.87 4.47
N HIS A 422 -1.22 -11.39 5.41
CA HIS A 422 -0.86 -12.50 6.29
C HIS A 422 -1.05 -13.89 5.65
N LYS A 423 -1.83 -13.98 4.58
CA LYS A 423 -2.06 -15.24 3.84
C LYS A 423 -1.29 -15.27 2.52
N ASP A 424 -1.46 -14.22 1.72
CA ASP A 424 -0.99 -14.20 0.34
C ASP A 424 0.37 -13.49 0.18
N GLY A 425 0.89 -12.86 1.24
CA GLY A 425 2.13 -12.08 1.19
C GLY A 425 2.05 -10.80 0.35
N THR A 426 0.86 -10.44 -0.15
CA THR A 426 0.59 -9.26 -0.99
C THR A 426 0.08 -8.07 -0.17
N ASP A 427 -0.16 -6.93 -0.81
CA ASP A 427 -1.05 -5.92 -0.26
C ASP A 427 -2.48 -6.48 -0.17
N ALA A 428 -3.30 -5.94 0.75
CA ALA A 428 -4.71 -6.31 0.80
C ALA A 428 -5.44 -5.70 -0.41
N MET A 429 -5.47 -6.46 -1.52
CA MET A 429 -6.14 -6.06 -2.76
C MET A 429 -7.52 -6.68 -2.84
N PHE A 430 -8.52 -5.86 -3.10
CA PHE A 430 -9.86 -6.31 -3.47
C PHE A 430 -10.07 -6.26 -4.98
N MET A 431 -10.77 -7.25 -5.51
CA MET A 431 -11.09 -7.36 -6.94
C MET A 431 -12.52 -7.85 -7.13
N ALA A 432 -13.24 -7.23 -8.06
CA ALA A 432 -14.56 -7.67 -8.53
C ALA A 432 -14.66 -7.49 -10.05
N LEU A 433 -15.16 -8.51 -10.74
CA LEU A 433 -15.36 -8.50 -12.17
C LEU A 433 -16.86 -8.40 -12.47
N LEU A 434 -17.25 -7.38 -13.21
CA LEU A 434 -18.63 -7.18 -13.64
C LEU A 434 -18.70 -7.26 -15.18
N LYS A 435 -19.79 -7.84 -15.69
CA LYS A 435 -20.08 -7.87 -17.13
C LYS A 435 -21.34 -7.06 -17.42
N LYS A 436 -21.32 -6.24 -18.46
CA LYS A 436 -22.49 -5.56 -19.01
C LYS A 436 -23.25 -6.52 -19.92
N ASP A 437 -24.57 -6.51 -19.85
CA ASP A 437 -25.44 -7.33 -20.72
C ASP A 437 -25.19 -6.99 -22.17
N GLU A 438 -25.43 -7.97 -23.05
CA GLU A 438 -25.14 -7.85 -24.49
C GLU A 438 -26.13 -6.97 -25.27
N GLY A 439 -27.07 -6.32 -24.63
CA GLY A 439 -28.11 -5.52 -25.29
C GLY A 439 -28.99 -6.37 -26.24
N ASN A 440 -30.27 -6.19 -26.19
CA ASN A 440 -31.19 -6.87 -27.12
C ASN A 440 -31.10 -6.25 -28.51
#